data_ac9a1b46ef8a3a543ba5c5c7da6fb0fd
#
_entry.id   ac9a1b46ef8a3a543ba5c5c7da6fb0fd
#
_cell.length_a   1.000
_cell.length_b   1.000
_cell.length_c   1.000
_cell.angle_alpha   90.00
_cell.angle_beta   90.00
_cell.angle_gamma   90.00
#
_symmetry.space_group_name_H-M   'P 1'
#
loop_
_entity.id
_entity.type
_entity.pdbx_description
1 polymer ?
#
loop_
_entity_poly.entity_id
_entity_poly.type
_entity_poly.pdbx_seq_one_letter_code
_entity_poly.pdbx_strand_id
1 'polypeptide(L)'
;MSTSKNPLVSCLKFWLLLALWIGGMCTLGTPSAMALTIIRQNIPHGEPFEFDGLHIKAGPAPTNTIGKGSLVELFHAAADMWEQAIKDDHTVTIQFGWSPLPLGGGVHYVRSQSGPPNRATEAIVYFDNNGSTMWFLDSTPYKHSEYSTLVECYTDTKEGRVNSGRVLSGDIGSPRALDLLTIAKHEIGHALGLSTWNTQWISKNAAKGIRLTSPRPYSGFVIPIDTEGHLRLHGALMDRSLLPGQRKLLSVIDVLVIAEMGEFSDLNLKPDEYKTVTPPKDSGQPEIRCLSDHTRNHSFSATPASGDLLQ
;
A
#
# COMPACT_ATOMS: atom_id res chain seq x y z
N MET A 1 -63.45 -17.76 65.04
CA MET A 1 -62.80 -16.48 64.71
C MET A 1 -61.46 -16.81 64.08
N SER A 2 -61.41 -16.76 62.77
CA SER A 2 -60.22 -17.07 61.94
C SER A 2 -59.51 -15.78 61.55
N THR A 3 -58.24 -15.68 61.87
CA THR A 3 -57.42 -14.52 61.45
C THR A 3 -56.58 -14.93 60.24
N SER A 4 -57.04 -14.42 59.10
CA SER A 4 -56.30 -14.50 57.82
C SER A 4 -55.00 -13.71 57.88
N LYS A 5 -53.87 -14.39 57.68
CA LYS A 5 -52.56 -13.70 57.46
C LYS A 5 -52.34 -13.52 55.97
N ASN A 6 -52.26 -12.28 55.57
CA ASN A 6 -52.02 -11.90 54.16
C ASN A 6 -50.57 -12.28 53.69
N PRO A 7 -50.41 -13.01 52.59
CA PRO A 7 -49.09 -13.41 52.08
C PRO A 7 -48.43 -12.40 51.10
N LEU A 8 -48.85 -11.15 51.09
CA LEU A 8 -48.42 -10.15 50.07
C LEU A 8 -47.16 -9.39 50.40
N VAL A 9 -46.55 -9.56 51.56
CA VAL A 9 -45.35 -8.74 51.98
C VAL A 9 -44.01 -9.51 51.71
N SER A 10 -44.06 -10.80 51.42
CA SER A 10 -42.85 -11.61 51.24
C SER A 10 -42.30 -11.64 49.81
N CYS A 11 -43.11 -11.22 48.80
CA CYS A 11 -42.66 -11.26 47.42
C CYS A 11 -41.89 -10.03 46.93
N LEU A 12 -41.99 -8.89 47.64
CA LEU A 12 -41.38 -7.65 47.21
C LEU A 12 -39.89 -7.53 47.57
N LYS A 13 -39.42 -8.33 48.52
CA LYS A 13 -37.98 -8.34 48.91
C LYS A 13 -37.09 -9.24 48.04
N PHE A 14 -37.70 -10.18 47.32
CA PHE A 14 -36.92 -11.11 46.48
C PHE A 14 -36.60 -10.54 45.08
N TRP A 15 -37.39 -9.59 44.59
CA TRP A 15 -37.16 -8.96 43.28
C TRP A 15 -36.15 -7.82 43.31
N LEU A 16 -35.87 -7.24 44.45
CA LEU A 16 -34.88 -6.14 44.59
C LEU A 16 -33.44 -6.67 44.66
N LEU A 17 -33.21 -7.94 44.99
CA LEU A 17 -31.89 -8.56 45.00
C LEU A 17 -31.51 -9.18 43.66
N LEU A 18 -32.48 -9.50 42.80
CA LEU A 18 -32.21 -10.03 41.47
C LEU A 18 -31.89 -8.95 40.44
N ALA A 19 -32.34 -7.71 40.66
CA ALA A 19 -32.05 -6.57 39.78
C ALA A 19 -30.64 -5.99 39.92
N LEU A 20 -29.97 -6.29 41.04
CA LEU A 20 -28.59 -5.82 41.29
C LEU A 20 -27.49 -6.77 40.78
N TRP A 21 -27.84 -7.96 40.30
CA TRP A 21 -26.90 -8.96 39.80
C TRP A 21 -26.82 -9.03 38.27
N ILE A 22 -27.73 -8.35 37.52
CA ILE A 22 -27.75 -8.31 36.05
C ILE A 22 -27.08 -7.02 35.52
N GLY A 23 -26.73 -6.06 36.42
CA GLY A 23 -26.03 -4.83 36.07
C GLY A 23 -24.50 -4.96 35.95
N GLY A 24 -23.95 -6.16 36.12
CA GLY A 24 -22.53 -6.43 36.10
C GLY A 24 -22.08 -7.06 34.78
N MET A 25 -21.38 -6.30 33.97
CA MET A 25 -20.44 -6.75 32.94
C MET A 25 -21.02 -7.37 31.65
N CYS A 26 -21.69 -6.56 30.86
CA CYS A 26 -21.36 -6.59 29.43
C CYS A 26 -20.45 -5.39 29.11
N THR A 27 -19.21 -5.44 29.51
CA THR A 27 -18.18 -4.81 28.71
C THR A 27 -18.15 -5.61 27.43
N LEU A 28 -18.99 -5.24 26.47
CA LEU A 28 -18.80 -5.57 25.08
C LEU A 28 -17.42 -5.01 24.77
N GLY A 29 -16.38 -5.88 24.86
CA GLY A 29 -15.12 -5.58 24.25
C GLY A 29 -15.45 -5.13 22.85
N THR A 30 -15.21 -3.86 22.54
CA THR A 30 -15.27 -3.39 21.16
C THR A 30 -14.42 -4.37 20.39
N PRO A 31 -14.97 -5.08 19.37
CA PRO A 31 -14.14 -5.91 18.53
C PRO A 31 -13.00 -5.01 18.07
N SER A 32 -11.76 -5.40 18.34
CA SER A 32 -10.60 -4.73 17.78
C SER A 32 -10.87 -4.66 16.29
N ALA A 33 -10.98 -3.45 15.76
CA ALA A 33 -11.22 -3.29 14.34
C ALA A 33 -10.06 -4.02 13.65
N MET A 34 -10.35 -5.18 13.06
CA MET A 34 -9.39 -5.93 12.28
C MET A 34 -9.06 -5.05 11.08
N ALA A 35 -7.80 -4.89 10.76
CA ALA A 35 -7.33 -4.04 9.67
C ALA A 35 -6.37 -4.86 8.81
N LEU A 36 -6.02 -4.33 7.65
CA LEU A 36 -4.96 -4.93 6.84
C LEU A 36 -3.73 -5.18 7.71
N THR A 37 -3.24 -6.42 7.69
CA THR A 37 -2.03 -6.84 8.37
C THR A 37 -1.05 -7.39 7.34
N ILE A 38 0.09 -6.75 7.19
CA ILE A 38 1.18 -7.20 6.33
C ILE A 38 2.23 -7.86 7.21
N ILE A 39 2.28 -9.20 7.19
CA ILE A 39 3.34 -9.97 7.85
C ILE A 39 4.61 -9.83 7.00
N ARG A 40 5.65 -9.22 7.57
CA ARG A 40 6.87 -8.81 6.87
C ARG A 40 8.00 -9.78 7.19
N GLN A 41 8.40 -10.58 6.20
CA GLN A 41 9.46 -11.59 6.35
C GLN A 41 10.70 -11.18 5.57
N ASN A 42 11.67 -10.61 6.25
CA ASN A 42 12.97 -10.35 5.65
C ASN A 42 13.71 -11.66 5.40
N ILE A 43 14.12 -11.92 4.16
CA ILE A 43 14.91 -13.09 3.78
C ILE A 43 16.39 -12.73 3.87
N PRO A 44 17.15 -13.38 4.76
CA PRO A 44 18.56 -13.12 4.94
C PRO A 44 19.40 -13.47 3.71
N HIS A 45 20.53 -12.82 3.56
CA HIS A 45 21.49 -13.15 2.51
C HIS A 45 21.86 -14.64 2.50
N GLY A 46 21.76 -15.27 1.34
CA GLY A 46 22.06 -16.67 1.11
C GLY A 46 20.84 -17.61 1.22
N GLU A 47 19.77 -17.15 1.91
CA GLU A 47 18.55 -17.93 2.03
C GLU A 47 17.67 -17.79 0.77
N PRO A 48 16.93 -18.85 0.40
CA PRO A 48 16.03 -18.81 -0.74
C PRO A 48 14.75 -18.05 -0.42
N PHE A 49 14.20 -17.36 -1.43
CA PHE A 49 12.80 -16.97 -1.41
C PHE A 49 11.93 -18.21 -1.68
N GLU A 50 10.88 -18.37 -0.94
CA GLU A 50 9.95 -19.48 -1.11
C GLU A 50 8.98 -19.24 -2.27
N PHE A 51 9.44 -19.44 -3.50
CA PHE A 51 8.61 -19.33 -4.70
C PHE A 51 8.72 -20.61 -5.52
N ASP A 52 7.58 -21.21 -5.87
CA ASP A 52 7.54 -22.46 -6.64
C ASP A 52 8.25 -22.32 -7.99
N GLY A 53 9.33 -23.04 -8.17
CA GLY A 53 10.09 -23.11 -9.43
C GLY A 53 11.13 -22.01 -9.64
N LEU A 54 11.17 -20.96 -8.83
CA LEU A 54 12.22 -19.95 -8.88
C LEU A 54 13.20 -20.15 -7.72
N HIS A 55 14.39 -20.62 -8.00
CA HIS A 55 15.46 -20.75 -7.00
C HIS A 55 16.20 -19.41 -6.81
N ILE A 56 15.44 -18.35 -6.51
CA ILE A 56 16.03 -17.04 -6.24
C ILE A 56 16.52 -17.03 -4.79
N LYS A 57 17.79 -16.66 -4.58
CA LYS A 57 18.36 -16.46 -3.26
C LYS A 57 18.50 -14.98 -2.96
N ALA A 58 18.25 -14.63 -1.70
CA ALA A 58 18.53 -13.29 -1.24
C ALA A 58 20.03 -12.98 -1.31
N GLY A 59 20.36 -11.85 -1.88
CA GLY A 59 21.71 -11.32 -1.99
C GLY A 59 22.10 -10.43 -0.82
N PRO A 60 23.36 -9.99 -0.76
CA PRO A 60 23.80 -8.98 0.19
C PRO A 60 23.17 -7.62 -0.13
N ALA A 61 23.19 -6.71 0.84
CA ALA A 61 22.86 -5.30 0.57
C ALA A 61 23.82 -4.72 -0.47
N PRO A 62 23.32 -3.91 -1.42
CA PRO A 62 24.18 -3.28 -2.42
C PRO A 62 25.15 -2.29 -1.76
N THR A 63 26.33 -2.12 -2.36
CA THR A 63 27.37 -1.22 -1.84
C THR A 63 27.23 0.22 -2.32
N ASN A 64 26.47 0.45 -3.40
CA ASN A 64 26.23 1.77 -4.00
C ASN A 64 24.95 2.41 -3.42
N THR A 65 24.89 2.55 -2.11
CA THR A 65 23.79 3.20 -1.40
C THR A 65 24.22 4.52 -0.79
N ILE A 66 23.26 5.43 -0.59
CA ILE A 66 23.39 6.64 0.20
C ILE A 66 22.32 6.64 1.30
N GLY A 67 22.50 7.47 2.32
CA GLY A 67 21.67 7.46 3.52
C GLY A 67 22.18 6.45 4.56
N LYS A 68 21.42 6.33 5.67
CA LYS A 68 21.81 5.50 6.82
C LYS A 68 20.72 4.53 7.25
N GLY A 69 19.62 4.48 6.51
CA GLY A 69 18.52 3.54 6.75
C GLY A 69 18.85 2.13 6.27
N SER A 70 17.95 1.22 6.48
CA SER A 70 18.03 -0.18 6.03
C SER A 70 16.83 -0.58 5.21
N LEU A 71 16.96 -1.64 4.39
CA LEU A 71 15.84 -2.22 3.68
C LEU A 71 14.71 -2.59 4.64
N VAL A 72 15.05 -3.18 5.79
CA VAL A 72 14.07 -3.65 6.77
C VAL A 72 13.22 -2.49 7.30
N GLU A 73 13.86 -1.40 7.74
CA GLU A 73 13.15 -0.22 8.26
C GLU A 73 12.26 0.42 7.19
N LEU A 74 12.76 0.54 5.97
CA LEU A 74 12.02 1.14 4.86
C LEU A 74 10.86 0.27 4.40
N PHE A 75 11.04 -1.05 4.36
CA PHE A 75 9.94 -1.96 4.03
C PHE A 75 8.86 -1.96 5.11
N HIS A 76 9.24 -1.90 6.38
CA HIS A 76 8.30 -1.76 7.50
C HIS A 76 7.50 -0.47 7.38
N ALA A 77 8.16 0.66 7.14
CA ALA A 77 7.47 1.94 6.95
C ALA A 77 6.53 1.92 5.72
N ALA A 78 6.95 1.32 4.61
CA ALA A 78 6.11 1.17 3.43
C ALA A 78 4.85 0.34 3.71
N ALA A 79 4.99 -0.75 4.46
CA ALA A 79 3.86 -1.60 4.85
C ALA A 79 2.91 -0.86 5.81
N ASP A 80 3.44 -0.15 6.82
CA ASP A 80 2.63 0.66 7.75
C ASP A 80 1.75 1.69 7.02
N MET A 81 2.27 2.30 5.94
CA MET A 81 1.52 3.27 5.14
C MET A 81 0.33 2.62 4.43
N TRP A 82 0.48 1.40 3.92
CA TRP A 82 -0.64 0.66 3.33
C TRP A 82 -1.64 0.17 4.38
N GLU A 83 -1.19 -0.30 5.54
CA GLU A 83 -2.05 -0.67 6.67
C GLU A 83 -2.83 0.53 7.23
N GLN A 84 -2.28 1.75 7.12
CA GLN A 84 -3.00 2.98 7.44
C GLN A 84 -4.04 3.34 6.38
N ALA A 85 -3.84 2.97 5.13
CA ALA A 85 -4.74 3.30 4.03
C ALA A 85 -5.91 2.32 3.89
N ILE A 86 -5.71 1.03 4.18
CA ILE A 86 -6.71 -0.04 4.05
C ILE A 86 -7.04 -0.57 5.44
N LYS A 87 -8.33 -0.56 5.80
CA LYS A 87 -8.83 -0.95 7.12
C LYS A 87 -9.65 -2.24 7.11
N ASP A 88 -9.80 -2.87 5.96
CA ASP A 88 -10.44 -4.19 5.85
C ASP A 88 -9.62 -5.26 6.57
N ASP A 89 -10.31 -6.21 7.18
CA ASP A 89 -9.71 -7.42 7.76
C ASP A 89 -9.13 -8.30 6.65
N HIS A 90 -7.83 -8.22 6.49
CA HIS A 90 -7.08 -9.05 5.57
C HIS A 90 -5.63 -9.22 6.04
N THR A 91 -5.10 -10.42 5.92
CA THR A 91 -3.69 -10.70 6.23
C THR A 91 -2.97 -11.20 4.99
N VAL A 92 -1.82 -10.60 4.70
CA VAL A 92 -0.90 -11.03 3.65
C VAL A 92 0.51 -11.17 4.20
N THR A 93 1.17 -12.27 3.90
CA THR A 93 2.60 -12.47 4.21
C THR A 93 3.43 -12.05 3.02
N ILE A 94 4.35 -11.11 3.22
CA ILE A 94 5.27 -10.66 2.16
C ILE A 94 6.71 -10.98 2.57
N GLN A 95 7.33 -11.88 1.82
CA GLN A 95 8.78 -12.10 1.89
C GLN A 95 9.48 -10.97 1.15
N PHE A 96 10.54 -10.41 1.72
CA PHE A 96 11.29 -9.35 1.04
C PHE A 96 12.80 -9.45 1.28
N GLY A 97 13.57 -8.92 0.34
CA GLY A 97 15.03 -8.97 0.43
C GLY A 97 15.71 -8.31 -0.77
N TRP A 98 17.02 -8.44 -0.81
CA TRP A 98 17.83 -8.03 -1.94
C TRP A 98 18.02 -9.19 -2.92
N SER A 99 18.01 -8.92 -4.23
CA SER A 99 18.35 -9.92 -5.24
C SER A 99 18.78 -9.21 -6.54
N PRO A 100 19.68 -9.78 -7.33
CA PRO A 100 20.06 -9.17 -8.60
C PRO A 100 18.89 -9.12 -9.58
N LEU A 101 18.60 -7.93 -10.10
CA LEU A 101 17.61 -7.69 -11.14
C LEU A 101 18.26 -7.22 -12.43
N PRO A 102 17.93 -7.80 -13.60
CA PRO A 102 18.54 -7.41 -14.87
C PRO A 102 18.35 -5.93 -15.24
N LEU A 103 17.23 -5.35 -14.81
CA LEU A 103 16.84 -3.99 -15.16
C LEU A 103 16.87 -3.02 -13.97
N GLY A 104 17.31 -3.47 -12.78
CA GLY A 104 17.28 -2.67 -11.56
C GLY A 104 15.88 -2.51 -10.95
N GLY A 105 15.78 -1.65 -9.94
CA GLY A 105 14.51 -1.34 -9.28
C GLY A 105 14.02 -2.41 -8.31
N GLY A 106 12.70 -2.61 -8.25
CA GLY A 106 12.02 -3.63 -7.47
C GLY A 106 11.16 -4.54 -8.34
N VAL A 107 10.76 -5.66 -7.79
CA VAL A 107 9.83 -6.58 -8.42
C VAL A 107 9.00 -7.30 -7.37
N HIS A 108 7.76 -7.64 -7.72
CA HIS A 108 6.87 -8.42 -6.89
C HIS A 108 6.41 -9.71 -7.59
N TYR A 109 6.01 -10.69 -6.79
CA TYR A 109 5.29 -11.89 -7.21
C TYR A 109 4.19 -12.21 -6.22
N VAL A 110 2.97 -12.45 -6.70
CA VAL A 110 1.89 -12.98 -5.88
C VAL A 110 1.99 -14.50 -5.93
N ARG A 111 2.28 -15.11 -4.77
CA ARG A 111 2.48 -16.54 -4.63
C ARG A 111 1.18 -17.29 -4.40
N SER A 112 0.35 -16.79 -3.51
CA SER A 112 -0.92 -17.41 -3.14
C SER A 112 -2.02 -16.38 -3.04
N GLN A 113 -3.22 -16.81 -3.38
CA GLN A 113 -4.43 -16.01 -3.29
C GLN A 113 -5.56 -16.85 -2.70
N SER A 114 -6.43 -16.24 -1.93
CA SER A 114 -7.60 -16.91 -1.35
C SER A 114 -8.82 -15.99 -1.27
N GLY A 115 -9.98 -16.57 -1.09
CA GLY A 115 -11.25 -15.86 -0.93
C GLY A 115 -12.27 -16.21 -1.99
N PRO A 116 -13.50 -15.66 -1.88
CA PRO A 116 -14.01 -14.50 -2.56
C PRO A 116 -13.97 -13.24 -1.67
N PRO A 117 -13.43 -12.09 -2.16
CA PRO A 117 -12.66 -11.97 -3.41
C PRO A 117 -11.27 -12.60 -3.28
N ASN A 118 -10.68 -13.01 -4.42
CA ASN A 118 -9.33 -13.54 -4.41
C ASN A 118 -8.31 -12.42 -4.13
N ARG A 119 -7.83 -12.39 -2.88
CA ARG A 119 -6.78 -11.48 -2.40
C ARG A 119 -5.48 -12.24 -2.23
N ALA A 120 -4.37 -11.57 -2.44
CA ALA A 120 -3.08 -12.16 -2.14
C ALA A 120 -2.99 -12.51 -0.65
N THR A 121 -2.55 -13.73 -0.34
CA THR A 121 -2.25 -14.20 1.02
C THR A 121 -0.76 -14.35 1.23
N GLU A 122 -0.01 -14.57 0.15
CA GLU A 122 1.44 -14.63 0.14
C GLU A 122 2.00 -13.93 -1.09
N ALA A 123 3.06 -13.16 -0.90
CA ALA A 123 3.78 -12.49 -1.97
C ALA A 123 5.28 -12.42 -1.67
N ILE A 124 6.05 -12.14 -2.70
CA ILE A 124 7.48 -11.87 -2.60
C ILE A 124 7.76 -10.52 -3.23
N VAL A 125 8.61 -9.74 -2.59
CA VAL A 125 9.13 -8.47 -3.09
C VAL A 125 10.64 -8.46 -2.94
N TYR A 126 11.38 -8.21 -4.01
CA TYR A 126 12.80 -8.03 -3.87
C TYR A 126 13.32 -6.84 -4.70
N PHE A 127 14.46 -6.32 -4.27
CA PHE A 127 15.07 -5.09 -4.76
C PHE A 127 16.45 -5.37 -5.34
N ASP A 128 16.79 -4.64 -6.39
CA ASP A 128 18.05 -4.82 -7.08
C ASP A 128 19.27 -4.58 -6.17
N ASN A 129 20.23 -5.51 -6.25
CA ASN A 129 21.53 -5.40 -5.59
C ASN A 129 22.72 -5.62 -6.54
N ASN A 130 22.48 -5.68 -7.85
CA ASN A 130 23.56 -5.91 -8.84
C ASN A 130 24.41 -4.65 -9.12
N GLY A 131 24.04 -3.50 -8.52
CA GLY A 131 24.72 -2.23 -8.68
C GLY A 131 24.20 -1.35 -9.81
N SER A 132 23.21 -1.80 -10.58
CA SER A 132 22.58 -1.00 -11.64
C SER A 132 21.72 0.13 -11.06
N THR A 133 21.14 -0.09 -9.88
CA THR A 133 20.38 0.91 -9.13
C THR A 133 21.21 1.47 -7.97
N MET A 134 21.31 2.79 -7.88
CA MET A 134 21.80 3.47 -6.68
C MET A 134 20.60 3.77 -5.79
N TRP A 135 20.65 3.34 -4.52
CA TRP A 135 19.55 3.51 -3.58
C TRP A 135 19.78 4.64 -2.59
N PHE A 136 18.73 5.41 -2.33
CA PHE A 136 18.62 6.23 -1.13
C PHE A 136 17.91 5.45 -0.02
N LEU A 137 18.64 5.19 1.06
CA LEU A 137 18.15 4.49 2.26
C LEU A 137 17.92 5.53 3.35
N ASP A 138 16.70 6.02 3.43
CA ASP A 138 16.29 7.03 4.40
C ASP A 138 16.23 6.42 5.82
N SER A 139 16.92 7.04 6.77
CA SER A 139 16.90 6.65 8.19
C SER A 139 15.70 7.21 8.96
N THR A 140 14.90 8.06 8.32
CA THR A 140 13.71 8.70 8.93
C THR A 140 12.50 8.63 8.01
N PRO A 141 12.04 7.43 7.60
CA PRO A 141 11.08 7.21 6.50
C PRO A 141 9.73 7.90 6.69
N TYR A 142 9.39 8.25 7.92
CA TYR A 142 8.16 8.99 8.24
C TYR A 142 8.34 10.52 8.22
N LYS A 143 9.55 11.01 7.96
CA LYS A 143 9.87 12.43 7.80
C LYS A 143 10.32 12.67 6.36
N HIS A 144 10.15 13.89 5.90
CA HIS A 144 10.46 14.26 4.52
C HIS A 144 11.38 15.47 4.47
N SER A 145 12.25 15.62 5.47
CA SER A 145 13.16 16.77 5.62
C SER A 145 14.21 16.88 4.51
N GLU A 146 14.47 15.78 3.81
CA GLU A 146 15.39 15.71 2.67
C GLU A 146 14.80 16.34 1.40
N TYR A 147 13.48 16.53 1.40
CA TYR A 147 12.75 17.05 0.25
C TYR A 147 12.28 18.48 0.51
N SER A 148 12.53 19.35 -0.44
CA SER A 148 12.21 20.79 -0.33
C SER A 148 10.95 21.20 -1.08
N THR A 149 10.43 20.34 -1.97
CA THR A 149 9.29 20.67 -2.84
C THR A 149 8.27 19.56 -2.81
N LEU A 150 6.98 19.90 -2.73
CA LEU A 150 5.85 18.99 -2.92
C LEU A 150 5.06 19.43 -4.15
N VAL A 151 4.84 18.51 -5.09
CA VAL A 151 3.94 18.68 -6.22
C VAL A 151 2.74 17.74 -6.04
N GLU A 152 1.54 18.29 -6.07
CA GLU A 152 0.30 17.52 -6.04
C GLU A 152 -0.36 17.49 -7.41
N CYS A 153 -0.72 16.30 -7.87
CA CYS A 153 -1.39 16.08 -9.13
C CYS A 153 -2.86 15.77 -8.90
N TYR A 154 -3.70 16.25 -9.80
CA TYR A 154 -5.14 16.05 -9.71
C TYR A 154 -5.71 15.63 -11.06
N THR A 155 -6.74 14.79 -11.01
CA THR A 155 -7.50 14.36 -12.17
C THR A 155 -8.95 14.75 -12.01
N ASP A 156 -9.57 15.30 -13.07
CA ASP A 156 -10.98 15.65 -13.07
C ASP A 156 -11.85 14.40 -13.25
N THR A 157 -12.89 14.28 -12.44
CA THR A 157 -13.91 13.26 -12.51
C THR A 157 -15.29 13.90 -12.54
N LYS A 158 -16.35 13.10 -12.75
CA LYS A 158 -17.74 13.60 -12.69
C LYS A 158 -18.13 14.08 -11.28
N GLU A 159 -17.51 13.56 -10.25
CA GLU A 159 -17.75 13.89 -8.84
C GLU A 159 -16.83 15.01 -8.33
N GLY A 160 -15.98 15.57 -9.18
CA GLY A 160 -15.00 16.60 -8.84
C GLY A 160 -13.55 16.15 -9.03
N ARG A 161 -12.62 16.95 -8.53
CA ARG A 161 -11.19 16.68 -8.65
C ARG A 161 -10.75 15.66 -7.60
N VAL A 162 -9.97 14.68 -8.02
CA VAL A 162 -9.36 13.67 -7.15
C VAL A 162 -7.83 13.80 -7.18
N ASN A 163 -7.19 13.71 -6.02
CA ASN A 163 -5.74 13.66 -5.94
C ASN A 163 -5.24 12.38 -6.61
N SER A 164 -4.45 12.53 -7.66
CA SER A 164 -3.95 11.45 -8.51
C SER A 164 -2.45 11.24 -8.43
N GLY A 165 -1.75 12.04 -7.63
CA GLY A 165 -0.32 11.88 -7.40
C GLY A 165 0.22 12.92 -6.44
N ARG A 166 1.28 12.56 -5.73
CA ARG A 166 2.01 13.43 -4.80
C ARG A 166 3.48 13.12 -4.87
N VAL A 167 4.27 14.08 -5.28
CA VAL A 167 5.72 13.91 -5.50
C VAL A 167 6.49 14.92 -4.68
N LEU A 168 7.32 14.43 -3.81
CA LEU A 168 8.35 15.19 -3.14
C LEU A 168 9.62 15.20 -3.99
N SER A 169 10.31 16.33 -4.05
CA SER A 169 11.60 16.45 -4.74
C SER A 169 12.61 17.22 -3.88
N GLY A 170 13.86 16.81 -3.91
CA GLY A 170 14.91 17.44 -3.12
C GLY A 170 16.30 16.89 -3.42
N ASP A 171 17.26 17.42 -2.71
CA ASP A 171 18.63 16.92 -2.75
C ASP A 171 18.83 15.85 -1.68
N ILE A 172 18.76 14.60 -2.10
CA ILE A 172 18.97 13.44 -1.24
C ILE A 172 20.45 13.00 -1.19
N GLY A 173 21.36 13.86 -1.63
CA GLY A 173 22.80 13.60 -1.62
C GLY A 173 23.34 12.91 -2.88
N SER A 174 22.52 12.61 -3.86
CA SER A 174 22.95 12.13 -5.18
C SER A 174 21.88 12.36 -6.24
N PRO A 175 22.26 12.88 -7.43
CA PRO A 175 21.35 13.07 -8.55
C PRO A 175 21.00 11.74 -9.27
N ARG A 176 21.48 10.60 -8.79
CA ARG A 176 21.27 9.27 -9.41
C ARG A 176 20.54 8.29 -8.51
N ALA A 177 20.36 8.62 -7.22
CA ALA A 177 19.76 7.70 -6.29
C ALA A 177 18.24 7.68 -6.38
N LEU A 178 17.66 6.50 -6.36
CA LEU A 178 16.22 6.25 -6.27
C LEU A 178 15.83 6.04 -4.82
N ASP A 179 14.69 6.59 -4.44
CA ASP A 179 14.13 6.43 -3.09
C ASP A 179 13.57 5.01 -2.89
N LEU A 180 14.24 4.22 -2.05
CA LEU A 180 13.83 2.84 -1.78
C LEU A 180 12.45 2.76 -1.12
N LEU A 181 12.08 3.72 -0.27
CA LEU A 181 10.76 3.76 0.35
C LEU A 181 9.63 3.85 -0.70
N THR A 182 9.83 4.66 -1.74
CA THR A 182 8.88 4.74 -2.85
C THR A 182 8.72 3.41 -3.57
N ILE A 183 9.84 2.77 -3.91
CA ILE A 183 9.79 1.47 -4.61
C ILE A 183 9.17 0.40 -3.71
N ALA A 184 9.49 0.37 -2.41
CA ALA A 184 8.89 -0.57 -1.48
C ALA A 184 7.36 -0.42 -1.39
N LYS A 185 6.86 0.82 -1.29
CA LYS A 185 5.41 1.09 -1.33
C LYS A 185 4.77 0.65 -2.65
N HIS A 186 5.44 0.90 -3.77
CA HIS A 186 4.98 0.52 -5.10
C HIS A 186 4.83 -1.00 -5.24
N GLU A 187 5.87 -1.76 -4.89
CA GLU A 187 5.82 -3.23 -4.99
C GLU A 187 4.81 -3.85 -4.02
N ILE A 188 4.64 -3.28 -2.81
CA ILE A 188 3.57 -3.70 -1.90
C ILE A 188 2.19 -3.43 -2.52
N GLY A 189 1.99 -2.30 -3.18
CA GLY A 189 0.74 -1.99 -3.90
C GLY A 189 0.40 -3.03 -4.96
N HIS A 190 1.39 -3.47 -5.72
CA HIS A 190 1.23 -4.59 -6.64
C HIS A 190 0.84 -5.88 -5.91
N ALA A 191 1.54 -6.23 -4.84
CA ALA A 191 1.25 -7.42 -4.04
C ALA A 191 -0.17 -7.39 -3.46
N LEU A 192 -0.70 -6.20 -3.10
CA LEU A 192 -2.05 -6.04 -2.56
C LEU A 192 -3.17 -6.15 -3.59
N GLY A 193 -2.87 -6.06 -4.91
CA GLY A 193 -3.93 -6.26 -5.89
C GLY A 193 -3.65 -5.79 -7.31
N LEU A 194 -2.86 -4.77 -7.52
CA LEU A 194 -2.62 -4.22 -8.85
C LEU A 194 -1.52 -5.00 -9.59
N SER A 195 -1.78 -6.26 -9.87
CA SER A 195 -0.81 -7.18 -10.46
C SER A 195 -1.45 -8.05 -11.53
N THR A 196 -0.70 -8.29 -12.62
CA THR A 196 -1.11 -9.26 -13.66
C THR A 196 -1.14 -10.71 -13.12
N TRP A 197 -0.50 -10.97 -12.00
CA TRP A 197 -0.56 -12.25 -11.27
C TRP A 197 -1.83 -12.40 -10.44
N ASN A 198 -2.59 -11.31 -10.22
CA ASN A 198 -3.84 -11.36 -9.49
C ASN A 198 -4.96 -11.84 -10.42
N THR A 199 -5.72 -12.85 -9.99
CA THR A 199 -6.87 -13.37 -10.75
C THR A 199 -7.93 -12.30 -11.07
N GLN A 200 -8.04 -11.25 -10.25
CA GLN A 200 -8.90 -10.10 -10.51
C GLN A 200 -8.46 -9.28 -11.73
N TRP A 201 -7.20 -9.35 -12.12
CA TRP A 201 -6.70 -8.67 -13.32
C TRP A 201 -7.49 -9.07 -14.57
N ILE A 202 -7.70 -10.35 -14.75
CA ILE A 202 -8.46 -10.89 -15.88
C ILE A 202 -9.95 -10.62 -15.72
N SER A 203 -10.53 -10.92 -14.55
CA SER A 203 -11.96 -10.81 -14.31
C SER A 203 -12.48 -9.37 -14.44
N LYS A 204 -11.68 -8.38 -14.03
CA LYS A 204 -12.01 -6.94 -14.16
C LYS A 204 -11.57 -6.33 -15.50
N ASN A 205 -10.96 -7.12 -16.40
CA ASN A 205 -10.42 -6.62 -17.68
C ASN A 205 -9.49 -5.42 -17.49
N ALA A 206 -8.64 -5.49 -16.48
CA ALA A 206 -7.85 -4.37 -15.96
C ALA A 206 -6.91 -3.76 -17.02
N ALA A 207 -6.42 -4.55 -17.98
CA ALA A 207 -5.59 -4.05 -19.08
C ALA A 207 -6.25 -2.94 -19.95
N LYS A 208 -7.58 -2.77 -19.85
CA LYS A 208 -8.32 -1.69 -20.52
C LYS A 208 -8.61 -0.48 -19.62
N GLY A 209 -8.09 -0.48 -18.41
CA GLY A 209 -8.37 0.49 -17.37
C GLY A 209 -9.30 -0.07 -16.28
N ILE A 210 -9.13 0.41 -15.08
CA ILE A 210 -9.91 -0.01 -13.92
C ILE A 210 -11.03 0.98 -13.66
N ARG A 211 -12.27 0.50 -13.76
CA ARG A 211 -13.46 1.29 -13.44
C ARG A 211 -13.74 1.20 -11.94
N LEU A 212 -13.76 2.34 -11.27
CA LEU A 212 -14.22 2.41 -9.89
C LEU A 212 -15.72 2.09 -9.80
N THR A 213 -16.08 1.19 -8.88
CA THR A 213 -17.45 0.76 -8.65
C THR A 213 -18.02 1.31 -7.34
N SER A 214 -19.36 1.55 -7.32
CA SER A 214 -20.06 1.91 -6.07
C SER A 214 -19.87 0.80 -5.01
N PRO A 215 -19.73 1.13 -3.71
CA PRO A 215 -19.93 2.45 -3.09
C PRO A 215 -18.69 3.34 -3.00
N ARG A 216 -17.60 3.06 -3.73
CA ARG A 216 -16.40 3.90 -3.69
C ARG A 216 -16.67 5.30 -4.24
N PRO A 217 -16.02 6.34 -3.70
CA PRO A 217 -16.07 7.67 -4.29
C PRO A 217 -15.52 7.64 -5.72
N TYR A 218 -15.96 8.61 -6.53
CA TYR A 218 -15.62 8.72 -7.96
C TYR A 218 -16.08 7.51 -8.78
N SER A 219 -17.17 6.88 -8.37
CA SER A 219 -17.77 5.73 -9.06
C SER A 219 -18.03 6.03 -10.54
N GLY A 220 -17.66 5.08 -11.40
CA GLY A 220 -17.72 5.22 -12.85
C GLY A 220 -16.48 5.86 -13.49
N PHE A 221 -15.57 6.46 -12.72
CA PHE A 221 -14.27 6.90 -13.25
C PHE A 221 -13.44 5.68 -13.66
N VAL A 222 -12.81 5.78 -14.83
CA VAL A 222 -11.92 4.72 -15.34
C VAL A 222 -10.48 5.18 -15.18
N ILE A 223 -9.77 4.51 -14.29
CA ILE A 223 -8.35 4.77 -14.03
C ILE A 223 -7.54 4.17 -15.17
N PRO A 224 -6.76 4.98 -15.92
CA PRO A 224 -5.95 4.47 -17.02
C PRO A 224 -4.75 3.66 -16.50
N ILE A 225 -4.56 2.46 -17.06
CA ILE A 225 -3.52 1.50 -16.66
C ILE A 225 -2.78 1.02 -17.91
N ASP A 226 -1.50 0.65 -17.75
CA ASP A 226 -0.75 -0.06 -18.79
C ASP A 226 -0.94 -1.59 -18.67
N THR A 227 -0.36 -2.32 -19.59
CA THR A 227 -0.48 -3.79 -19.66
C THR A 227 0.30 -4.53 -18.57
N GLU A 228 1.16 -3.84 -17.85
CA GLU A 228 2.01 -4.39 -16.78
C GLU A 228 1.49 -4.07 -15.38
N GLY A 229 0.36 -3.35 -15.28
CA GLY A 229 -0.27 -3.04 -14.01
C GLY A 229 0.15 -1.71 -13.41
N HIS A 230 0.67 -0.77 -14.19
CA HIS A 230 1.02 0.56 -13.70
C HIS A 230 -0.02 1.60 -14.10
N LEU A 231 -0.24 2.58 -13.23
CA LEU A 231 -1.09 3.72 -13.54
C LEU A 231 -0.45 4.60 -14.62
N ARG A 232 -1.26 5.04 -15.58
CA ARG A 232 -0.88 6.09 -16.54
C ARG A 232 -1.27 7.47 -16.02
N LEU A 233 -0.94 7.74 -14.75
CA LEU A 233 -1.21 9.00 -14.07
C LEU A 233 0.09 9.50 -13.46
N HIS A 234 0.65 10.54 -14.05
CA HIS A 234 1.92 11.09 -13.60
C HIS A 234 1.87 11.52 -12.14
N GLY A 235 2.90 11.15 -11.39
CA GLY A 235 3.00 11.45 -9.95
C GLY A 235 2.27 10.47 -9.02
N ALA A 236 1.42 9.57 -9.55
CA ALA A 236 0.88 8.48 -8.76
C ALA A 236 2.00 7.56 -8.25
N LEU A 237 1.82 6.97 -7.06
CA LEU A 237 2.76 5.99 -6.54
C LEU A 237 2.86 4.78 -7.48
N MET A 238 1.71 4.30 -7.96
CA MET A 238 1.62 3.13 -8.84
C MET A 238 1.92 3.45 -10.31
N ASP A 239 2.34 4.67 -10.67
CA ASP A 239 2.93 4.96 -11.97
C ASP A 239 4.36 4.38 -12.04
N ARG A 240 4.69 3.77 -13.18
CA ARG A 240 5.97 3.10 -13.47
C ARG A 240 7.21 3.97 -13.24
N SER A 241 7.11 5.28 -13.47
CA SER A 241 8.25 6.18 -13.48
C SER A 241 8.59 6.71 -12.08
N LEU A 242 9.84 6.59 -11.68
CA LEU A 242 10.41 7.31 -10.54
C LEU A 242 11.71 7.97 -11.00
N LEU A 243 11.84 9.27 -10.75
CA LEU A 243 13.08 10.00 -11.05
C LEU A 243 13.98 10.05 -9.81
N PRO A 244 15.31 10.08 -9.99
CA PRO A 244 16.22 10.32 -8.89
C PRO A 244 15.90 11.63 -8.15
N GLY A 245 16.11 11.65 -6.84
CA GLY A 245 15.78 12.79 -5.99
C GLY A 245 14.28 13.00 -5.74
N GLN A 246 13.45 12.03 -6.12
CA GLN A 246 12.01 12.07 -5.89
C GLN A 246 11.57 10.99 -4.91
N ARG A 247 10.52 11.33 -4.13
CA ARG A 247 9.71 10.40 -3.33
C ARG A 247 8.25 10.55 -3.73
N LYS A 248 7.60 9.46 -4.10
CA LYS A 248 6.16 9.43 -4.30
C LYS A 248 5.45 9.04 -3.02
N LEU A 249 4.40 9.77 -2.69
CA LEU A 249 3.51 9.50 -1.59
C LEU A 249 2.24 8.80 -2.11
N LEU A 250 1.55 8.07 -1.24
CA LEU A 250 0.23 7.51 -1.57
C LEU A 250 -0.73 8.62 -1.97
N SER A 251 -1.35 8.51 -3.14
CA SER A 251 -2.44 9.37 -3.58
C SER A 251 -3.80 8.71 -3.32
N VAL A 252 -4.87 9.49 -3.40
CA VAL A 252 -6.23 8.95 -3.31
C VAL A 252 -6.48 7.90 -4.39
N ILE A 253 -5.99 8.14 -5.62
CA ILE A 253 -6.15 7.20 -6.73
C ILE A 253 -5.37 5.90 -6.50
N ASP A 254 -4.18 5.95 -5.90
CA ASP A 254 -3.42 4.73 -5.57
C ASP A 254 -4.21 3.84 -4.60
N VAL A 255 -4.80 4.43 -3.56
CA VAL A 255 -5.63 3.68 -2.61
C VAL A 255 -6.87 3.12 -3.28
N LEU A 256 -7.57 3.91 -4.09
CA LEU A 256 -8.80 3.50 -4.76
C LEU A 256 -8.58 2.39 -5.78
N VAL A 257 -7.48 2.41 -6.53
CA VAL A 257 -7.21 1.35 -7.50
C VAL A 257 -6.88 0.02 -6.81
N ILE A 258 -6.10 0.05 -5.75
CA ILE A 258 -5.82 -1.15 -4.95
C ILE A 258 -7.11 -1.67 -4.31
N ALA A 259 -7.93 -0.76 -3.77
CA ALA A 259 -9.23 -1.11 -3.19
C ALA A 259 -10.18 -1.73 -4.22
N GLU A 260 -10.22 -1.22 -5.44
CA GLU A 260 -11.04 -1.80 -6.50
C GLU A 260 -10.55 -3.19 -6.89
N MET A 261 -9.24 -3.38 -7.03
CA MET A 261 -8.64 -4.66 -7.41
C MET A 261 -8.76 -5.71 -6.30
N GLY A 262 -8.51 -5.34 -5.05
CA GLY A 262 -8.62 -6.22 -3.88
C GLY A 262 -10.04 -6.28 -3.28
N GLU A 263 -11.00 -5.53 -3.84
CA GLU A 263 -12.37 -5.39 -3.28
C GLU A 263 -12.37 -4.98 -1.80
N PHE A 264 -11.43 -4.11 -1.42
CA PHE A 264 -11.41 -3.50 -0.11
C PHE A 264 -12.47 -2.40 -0.02
N SER A 265 -13.10 -2.23 1.13
CA SER A 265 -14.24 -1.35 1.34
C SER A 265 -14.04 -0.32 2.45
N ASP A 266 -13.24 -0.63 3.45
CA ASP A 266 -12.93 0.27 4.55
C ASP A 266 -11.59 0.96 4.29
N LEU A 267 -11.64 2.22 3.85
CA LEU A 267 -10.51 2.96 3.32
C LEU A 267 -10.28 4.26 4.08
N ASN A 268 -9.05 4.49 4.48
CA ASN A 268 -8.58 5.80 4.85
C ASN A 268 -7.96 6.50 3.64
N LEU A 269 -8.70 7.40 3.03
CA LEU A 269 -8.22 8.20 1.88
C LEU A 269 -7.35 9.40 2.29
N LYS A 270 -7.09 9.55 3.59
CA LYS A 270 -6.22 10.59 4.18
C LYS A 270 -5.29 9.96 5.20
N PRO A 271 -4.41 9.01 4.81
CA PRO A 271 -3.45 8.42 5.73
C PRO A 271 -2.52 9.49 6.32
N ASP A 272 -1.93 9.22 7.48
CA ASP A 272 -1.13 10.21 8.24
C ASP A 272 0.09 10.74 7.45
N GLU A 273 0.55 10.04 6.45
CA GLU A 273 1.53 10.52 5.48
C GLU A 273 1.15 11.89 4.88
N TYR A 274 -0.15 12.22 4.82
CA TYR A 274 -0.64 13.52 4.35
C TYR A 274 -0.51 14.64 5.38
N LYS A 275 -0.35 14.33 6.66
CA LYS A 275 -0.29 15.35 7.72
C LYS A 275 1.11 15.94 7.94
N THR A 276 2.15 15.23 7.53
CA THR A 276 3.54 15.59 7.83
C THR A 276 4.19 16.52 6.81
N VAL A 277 3.54 16.72 5.65
CA VAL A 277 4.02 17.65 4.65
C VAL A 277 3.34 18.99 4.86
N THR A 278 3.95 19.86 5.67
CA THR A 278 3.61 21.28 5.66
C THR A 278 4.25 21.85 4.41
N PRO A 279 3.49 22.28 3.40
CA PRO A 279 4.08 22.98 2.27
C PRO A 279 4.82 24.20 2.82
N PRO A 280 5.97 24.57 2.25
CA PRO A 280 6.65 25.79 2.62
C PRO A 280 5.65 26.94 2.51
N LYS A 281 5.47 27.70 3.61
CA LYS A 281 4.67 28.91 3.61
C LYS A 281 5.22 29.83 2.53
N ASP A 282 4.34 30.22 1.61
CA ASP A 282 4.61 31.19 0.55
C ASP A 282 5.65 30.76 -0.52
N SER A 283 5.33 29.75 -1.30
CA SER A 283 5.69 29.81 -2.70
C SER A 283 4.42 30.23 -3.47
N GLY A 284 4.33 31.45 -3.92
CA GLY A 284 3.32 31.91 -4.90
C GLY A 284 3.51 31.22 -6.25
N GLN A 285 3.79 29.93 -6.23
CA GLN A 285 3.95 29.08 -7.39
C GLN A 285 2.56 28.72 -7.91
N PRO A 286 2.33 28.89 -9.21
CA PRO A 286 1.09 28.43 -9.81
C PRO A 286 0.92 26.94 -9.59
N GLU A 287 -0.31 26.52 -9.32
CA GLU A 287 -0.72 25.12 -9.27
C GLU A 287 -0.15 24.37 -10.48
N ILE A 288 0.92 23.61 -10.30
CA ILE A 288 1.54 22.85 -11.38
C ILE A 288 0.58 21.69 -11.66
N ARG A 289 -0.23 21.86 -12.72
CA ARG A 289 -0.98 20.74 -13.27
C ARG A 289 0.04 19.74 -13.77
N CYS A 290 0.06 18.54 -13.22
CA CYS A 290 0.79 17.44 -13.82
C CYS A 290 0.13 17.13 -15.16
N LEU A 291 0.61 17.79 -16.21
CA LEU A 291 0.19 17.48 -17.58
C LEU A 291 0.71 16.09 -17.90
N SER A 292 -0.17 15.22 -18.36
CA SER A 292 0.16 13.93 -18.92
C SER A 292 0.99 14.14 -20.20
N ASP A 293 2.29 14.26 -20.03
CA ASP A 293 3.21 14.38 -21.16
C ASP A 293 3.45 12.98 -21.73
N HIS A 294 2.67 12.62 -22.74
CA HIS A 294 2.73 11.34 -23.45
C HIS A 294 4.01 11.17 -24.29
N THR A 295 5.03 12.05 -24.16
CA THR A 295 6.14 12.12 -25.11
C THR A 295 7.53 11.89 -24.53
N ARG A 296 7.72 11.55 -23.26
CA ARG A 296 9.06 11.19 -22.75
C ARG A 296 9.19 9.70 -22.47
N ASN A 297 9.67 8.98 -23.49
CA ASN A 297 10.20 7.61 -23.39
C ASN A 297 11.51 7.60 -22.57
N HIS A 298 11.42 7.55 -21.25
CA HIS A 298 12.48 7.01 -20.39
C HIS A 298 11.82 5.96 -19.50
N SER A 299 11.62 4.79 -20.06
CA SER A 299 11.08 3.63 -19.41
C SER A 299 12.17 2.93 -18.59
N PHE A 300 11.99 2.85 -17.27
CA PHE A 300 12.50 1.71 -16.54
C PHE A 300 11.56 0.55 -16.83
N SER A 301 11.96 -0.32 -17.73
CA SER A 301 11.20 -1.53 -18.08
C SER A 301 11.43 -2.56 -16.99
N ALA A 302 10.49 -2.72 -16.08
CA ALA A 302 10.30 -4.02 -15.46
C ALA A 302 9.63 -4.90 -16.53
N THR A 303 10.42 -5.62 -17.29
CA THR A 303 9.89 -6.65 -18.20
C THR A 303 9.35 -7.77 -17.33
N PRO A 304 8.10 -8.20 -17.49
CA PRO A 304 7.69 -9.46 -16.90
C PRO A 304 8.63 -10.52 -17.47
N ALA A 305 9.28 -11.28 -16.60
CA ALA A 305 9.89 -12.53 -17.01
C ALA A 305 8.73 -13.39 -17.52
N SER A 306 8.49 -13.34 -18.84
CA SER A 306 7.66 -14.31 -19.51
C SER A 306 8.31 -15.66 -19.27
N GLY A 307 7.72 -16.44 -18.38
CA GLY A 307 8.07 -17.82 -18.15
C GLY A 307 7.69 -18.68 -19.35
N ASP A 308 8.44 -18.55 -20.42
CA ASP A 308 8.56 -19.56 -21.47
C ASP A 308 9.94 -20.21 -21.33
N LEU A 309 10.05 -21.10 -20.39
CA LEU A 309 11.03 -22.17 -20.39
C LEU A 309 10.29 -23.49 -20.14
N LEU A 310 9.56 -23.92 -21.18
CA LEU A 310 9.32 -25.33 -21.46
C LEU A 310 10.40 -25.76 -22.43
N GLN A 311 11.45 -26.39 -21.95
CA GLN A 311 12.08 -27.63 -22.47
C GLN A 311 13.04 -28.18 -21.43
#